data_5a6338c57eff9afa905775e5a8d34b5d
#
_entry.id   5a6338c57eff9afa905775e5a8d34b5d
#
_cell.length_a   1.000
_cell.length_b   1.000
_cell.length_c   1.000
_cell.angle_alpha   90.00
_cell.angle_beta   90.00
_cell.angle_gamma   90.00
#
_symmetry.space_group_name_H-M   'P 1'
#
loop_
_entity.id
_entity.type
_entity.pdbx_description
1 polymer ?
#
loop_
_entity_poly.entity_id
_entity_poly.type
_entity_poly.pdbx_seq_one_letter_code
_entity_poly.pdbx_strand_id
1 'polypeptide(L)'
;ASDPDHTIMVTLNSFYTTPLRQPGLEVDVLTFAPGARMAEDTFLLWVHADTGITTFEQWLDVAREQGSKWVMGGTGSNSEDNIITDFLNTNYGLSMKYIPYKGGGAVAKDVAGKQINSSVNNPSEAIGFWQSGDMVPLVAFTNERLPMFPEVPTLREKGGEFSYFMQRSVVGAPGMSEEARAYYTELFTKVYNSEDWQAY
;
A
#
# COMPACT_ATOMS: atom_id res chain seq x y z
N ALA A 1 -26.22 -8.96 1.75
CA ALA A 1 -26.54 -9.07 0.32
C ALA A 1 -27.91 -9.73 0.14
N SER A 2 -28.67 -9.38 -0.90
CA SER A 2 -29.93 -10.04 -1.23
C SER A 2 -29.70 -11.45 -1.80
N ASP A 3 -28.54 -11.67 -2.38
CA ASP A 3 -28.08 -12.95 -2.92
C ASP A 3 -26.60 -13.14 -2.49
N PRO A 4 -26.38 -13.71 -1.31
CA PRO A 4 -25.02 -13.84 -0.78
C PRO A 4 -24.15 -14.81 -1.58
N ASP A 5 -24.73 -15.85 -2.18
CA ASP A 5 -23.99 -16.86 -2.95
C ASP A 5 -23.47 -16.34 -4.29
N HIS A 6 -24.03 -15.26 -4.82
CA HIS A 6 -23.59 -14.62 -6.06
C HIS A 6 -23.00 -13.21 -5.82
N THR A 7 -22.60 -12.92 -4.59
CA THR A 7 -22.01 -11.63 -4.23
C THR A 7 -20.58 -11.82 -3.73
N ILE A 8 -19.62 -11.36 -4.50
CA ILE A 8 -18.21 -11.33 -4.11
C ILE A 8 -17.67 -9.89 -4.15
N MET A 9 -16.63 -9.63 -3.38
CA MET A 9 -15.99 -8.32 -3.30
C MET A 9 -14.46 -8.47 -3.37
N VAL A 10 -13.82 -7.65 -4.20
CA VAL A 10 -12.35 -7.49 -4.17
C VAL A 10 -11.98 -6.60 -2.99
N THR A 11 -11.00 -7.01 -2.20
CA THR A 11 -10.61 -6.34 -0.97
C THR A 11 -9.11 -6.06 -0.92
N LEU A 12 -8.75 -5.07 -0.11
CA LEU A 12 -7.40 -4.69 0.29
C LEU A 12 -7.28 -4.79 1.82
N ASN A 13 -6.11 -4.48 2.37
CA ASN A 13 -5.93 -4.47 3.84
C ASN A 13 -6.90 -3.50 4.53
N SER A 14 -7.23 -2.38 3.89
CA SER A 14 -8.19 -1.40 4.40
C SER A 14 -9.57 -2.00 4.72
N PHE A 15 -9.94 -3.11 4.09
CA PHE A 15 -11.14 -3.87 4.46
C PHE A 15 -11.11 -4.32 5.94
N TYR A 16 -9.93 -4.70 6.45
CA TYR A 16 -9.75 -5.13 7.84
C TYR A 16 -9.34 -3.97 8.75
N THR A 17 -8.51 -3.05 8.26
CA THR A 17 -7.88 -2.01 9.09
C THR A 17 -8.75 -0.78 9.27
N THR A 18 -9.55 -0.40 8.27
CA THR A 18 -10.42 0.79 8.37
C THR A 18 -11.47 0.67 9.49
N PRO A 19 -12.18 -0.47 9.67
CA PRO A 19 -13.10 -0.61 10.79
C PRO A 19 -12.44 -0.46 12.17
N LEU A 20 -11.17 -0.87 12.30
CA LEU A 20 -10.42 -0.72 13.55
C LEU A 20 -10.02 0.74 13.82
N ARG A 21 -9.87 1.55 12.79
CA ARG A 21 -9.46 2.98 12.86
C ARG A 21 -10.64 3.95 12.85
N GLN A 22 -11.82 3.48 12.51
CA GLN A 22 -13.06 4.27 12.45
C GLN A 22 -14.16 3.63 13.32
N PRO A 23 -14.21 3.93 14.61
CA PRO A 23 -15.16 3.29 15.54
C PRO A 23 -16.64 3.46 15.18
N GLY A 24 -16.97 4.44 14.33
CA GLY A 24 -18.34 4.66 13.83
C GLY A 24 -18.72 3.79 12.63
N LEU A 25 -17.80 3.00 12.11
CA LEU A 25 -18.05 2.08 11.00
C LEU A 25 -18.46 0.70 11.55
N GLU A 26 -19.75 0.45 11.59
CA GLU A 26 -20.34 -0.81 12.09
C GLU A 26 -20.21 -1.93 11.05
N VAL A 27 -19.00 -2.44 10.83
CA VAL A 27 -18.73 -3.58 9.94
C VAL A 27 -18.02 -4.67 10.72
N ASP A 28 -18.68 -5.83 10.83
CA ASP A 28 -18.02 -7.03 11.33
C ASP A 28 -17.42 -7.83 10.17
N VAL A 29 -16.12 -7.67 9.99
CA VAL A 29 -15.37 -8.33 8.91
C VAL A 29 -15.35 -9.85 9.03
N LEU A 30 -15.59 -10.40 10.22
CA LEU A 30 -15.61 -11.85 10.47
C LEU A 30 -16.87 -12.52 9.93
N THR A 31 -17.89 -11.74 9.56
CA THR A 31 -19.12 -12.26 8.94
C THR A 31 -18.98 -12.56 7.46
N PHE A 32 -17.92 -12.05 6.81
CA PHE A 32 -17.67 -12.30 5.39
C PHE A 32 -17.04 -13.67 5.17
N ALA A 33 -17.42 -14.30 4.06
CA ALA A 33 -16.86 -15.59 3.69
C ALA A 33 -15.43 -15.40 3.13
N PRO A 34 -14.39 -16.03 3.73
CA PRO A 34 -13.04 -15.94 3.18
C PRO A 34 -12.98 -16.65 1.82
N GLY A 35 -12.42 -15.96 0.83
CA GLY A 35 -12.21 -16.47 -0.52
C GLY A 35 -10.72 -16.72 -0.80
N ALA A 36 -10.12 -15.97 -1.70
CA ALA A 36 -8.75 -16.18 -2.15
C ALA A 36 -7.90 -14.91 -2.04
N ARG A 37 -6.64 -15.05 -1.62
CA ARG A 37 -5.62 -14.01 -1.82
C ARG A 37 -4.99 -14.22 -3.19
N MET A 38 -5.14 -13.24 -4.07
CA MET A 38 -4.70 -13.32 -5.46
C MET A 38 -3.33 -12.71 -5.69
N ALA A 39 -2.97 -11.67 -4.92
CA ALA A 39 -1.66 -11.02 -5.02
C ALA A 39 -1.26 -10.36 -3.69
N GLU A 40 0.02 -10.11 -3.54
CA GLU A 40 0.59 -9.18 -2.58
C GLU A 40 1.30 -8.06 -3.35
N ASP A 41 0.93 -6.83 -3.05
CA ASP A 41 1.58 -5.66 -3.57
C ASP A 41 2.47 -5.03 -2.48
N THR A 42 3.45 -4.26 -2.88
CA THR A 42 4.47 -3.73 -1.98
C THR A 42 4.45 -2.20 -1.97
N PHE A 43 5.11 -1.60 -0.98
CA PHE A 43 5.23 -0.16 -0.85
C PHE A 43 6.69 0.27 -0.82
N LEU A 44 6.96 1.40 -1.47
CA LEU A 44 8.24 2.12 -1.35
C LEU A 44 7.98 3.56 -0.93
N LEU A 45 8.98 4.14 -0.27
CA LEU A 45 9.05 5.57 0.00
C LEU A 45 9.70 6.27 -1.17
N TRP A 46 9.04 7.27 -1.71
CA TRP A 46 9.45 8.01 -2.90
C TRP A 46 9.63 9.50 -2.63
N VAL A 47 10.63 10.09 -3.29
CA VAL A 47 10.85 11.54 -3.34
C VAL A 47 11.09 11.98 -4.78
N HIS A 48 10.98 13.29 -5.05
CA HIS A 48 11.44 13.85 -6.33
C HIS A 48 12.97 13.86 -6.40
N ALA A 49 13.54 13.53 -7.55
CA ALA A 49 14.99 13.45 -7.76
C ALA A 49 15.72 14.77 -7.45
N ASP A 50 15.14 15.92 -7.81
CA ASP A 50 15.73 17.25 -7.56
C ASP A 50 15.84 17.62 -6.07
N THR A 51 15.28 16.83 -5.16
CA THR A 51 15.51 17.06 -3.72
C THR A 51 16.95 16.79 -3.31
N GLY A 52 17.70 16.03 -4.11
CA GLY A 52 19.04 15.57 -3.79
C GLY A 52 19.07 14.50 -2.68
N ILE A 53 17.91 14.08 -2.17
CA ILE A 53 17.79 13.02 -1.17
C ILE A 53 17.95 11.68 -1.87
N THR A 54 18.95 10.91 -1.47
CA THR A 54 19.27 9.61 -2.08
C THR A 54 19.24 8.44 -1.09
N THR A 55 19.08 8.73 0.20
CA THR A 55 19.01 7.70 1.25
C THR A 55 17.86 7.94 2.22
N PHE A 56 17.44 6.87 2.89
CA PHE A 56 16.40 6.95 3.91
C PHE A 56 16.81 7.85 5.09
N GLU A 57 18.09 7.82 5.48
CA GLU A 57 18.62 8.63 6.58
C GLU A 57 18.55 10.12 6.25
N GLN A 58 18.98 10.52 5.03
CA GLN A 58 18.85 11.90 4.57
C GLN A 58 17.39 12.37 4.57
N TRP A 59 16.48 11.49 4.12
CA TRP A 59 15.04 11.78 4.15
C TRP A 59 14.54 12.01 5.59
N LEU A 60 14.95 11.15 6.54
CA LEU A 60 14.59 11.30 7.95
C LEU A 60 15.05 12.66 8.51
N ASP A 61 16.27 13.07 8.21
CA ASP A 61 16.84 14.31 8.72
C ASP A 61 16.05 15.52 8.18
N VAL A 62 15.81 15.55 6.87
CA VAL A 62 15.05 16.65 6.24
C VAL A 62 13.59 16.67 6.69
N ALA A 63 12.93 15.50 6.75
CA ALA A 63 11.54 15.41 7.21
C ALA A 63 11.39 15.83 8.68
N ARG A 64 12.38 15.51 9.54
CA ARG A 64 12.42 15.92 10.94
C ARG A 64 12.61 17.43 11.08
N GLU A 65 13.54 18.03 10.31
CA GLU A 65 13.79 19.47 10.30
C GLU A 65 12.56 20.26 9.86
N GLN A 66 11.89 19.80 8.80
CA GLN A 66 10.72 20.49 8.25
C GLN A 66 9.43 20.26 9.05
N GLY A 67 9.33 19.15 9.77
CA GLY A 67 8.16 18.82 10.59
C GLY A 67 6.86 18.82 9.79
N SER A 68 5.86 19.58 10.23
CA SER A 68 4.55 19.65 9.59
C SER A 68 4.52 20.36 8.22
N LYS A 69 5.64 20.96 7.80
CA LYS A 69 5.81 21.50 6.44
C LYS A 69 6.15 20.40 5.44
N TRP A 70 6.69 19.26 5.90
CA TRP A 70 6.91 18.10 5.05
C TRP A 70 5.60 17.40 4.79
N VAL A 71 5.22 17.32 3.52
CA VAL A 71 3.94 16.73 3.09
C VAL A 71 4.18 15.34 2.52
N MET A 72 3.53 14.37 3.13
CA MET A 72 3.44 13.00 2.68
C MET A 72 2.10 12.78 1.96
N GLY A 73 2.12 12.38 0.71
CA GLY A 73 0.91 11.97 0.00
C GLY A 73 0.69 10.46 0.02
N GLY A 74 -0.56 10.06 -0.03
CA GLY A 74 -0.94 8.65 -0.17
C GLY A 74 -2.41 8.48 -0.49
N THR A 75 -2.82 7.28 -0.81
CA THR A 75 -4.19 6.95 -1.23
C THR A 75 -5.11 6.85 -0.02
N GLY A 76 -6.19 7.62 -0.01
CA GLY A 76 -7.25 7.54 1.00
C GLY A 76 -6.84 7.94 2.42
N SER A 77 -7.85 8.17 3.24
CA SER A 77 -7.70 8.34 4.69
C SER A 77 -7.87 7.00 5.39
N ASN A 78 -7.07 6.72 6.43
CA ASN A 78 -7.07 5.45 7.18
C ASN A 78 -6.76 4.19 6.34
N SER A 79 -6.18 4.38 5.16
CA SER A 79 -5.71 3.32 4.27
C SER A 79 -4.26 2.92 4.57
N GLU A 80 -3.73 2.07 3.75
CA GLU A 80 -2.39 1.48 3.86
C GLU A 80 -1.30 2.55 3.91
N ASP A 81 -1.32 3.51 2.99
CA ASP A 81 -0.33 4.59 2.89
C ASP A 81 -0.35 5.49 4.13
N ASN A 82 -1.55 5.76 4.66
CA ASN A 82 -1.68 6.51 5.90
C ASN A 82 -1.14 5.73 7.11
N ILE A 83 -1.37 4.41 7.17
CA ILE A 83 -0.82 3.55 8.23
C ILE A 83 0.70 3.59 8.22
N ILE A 84 1.33 3.46 7.05
CA ILE A 84 2.79 3.54 6.91
C ILE A 84 3.29 4.93 7.29
N THR A 85 2.60 6.00 6.88
CA THR A 85 2.96 7.37 7.25
C THR A 85 2.87 7.59 8.76
N ASP A 86 1.82 7.10 9.42
CA ASP A 86 1.65 7.18 10.88
C ASP A 86 2.73 6.38 11.60
N PHE A 87 3.09 5.20 11.07
CA PHE A 87 4.21 4.41 11.57
C PHE A 87 5.52 5.21 11.53
N LEU A 88 5.84 5.84 10.37
CA LEU A 88 7.04 6.65 10.21
C LEU A 88 7.04 7.85 11.17
N ASN A 89 5.93 8.56 11.29
CA ASN A 89 5.80 9.67 12.23
C ASN A 89 6.07 9.22 13.68
N THR A 90 5.45 8.12 14.10
CA THR A 90 5.51 7.64 15.49
C THR A 90 6.89 7.08 15.84
N ASN A 91 7.45 6.22 14.98
CA ASN A 91 8.65 5.47 15.32
C ASN A 91 9.96 6.23 15.07
N TYR A 92 9.93 7.24 14.20
CA TYR A 92 11.11 8.05 13.86
C TYR A 92 11.03 9.49 14.40
N GLY A 93 10.00 9.80 15.20
CA GLY A 93 9.83 11.13 15.81
C GLY A 93 9.60 12.23 14.77
N LEU A 94 8.83 11.92 13.71
CA LEU A 94 8.45 12.87 12.68
C LEU A 94 7.08 13.46 12.97
N SER A 95 6.76 14.59 12.31
CA SER A 95 5.45 15.26 12.41
C SER A 95 4.96 15.72 11.03
N MET A 96 5.15 14.85 10.03
CA MET A 96 4.75 15.11 8.65
C MET A 96 3.24 15.25 8.53
N LYS A 97 2.82 16.13 7.62
CA LYS A 97 1.41 16.26 7.24
C LYS A 97 1.07 15.22 6.19
N TYR A 98 0.01 14.44 6.41
CA TYR A 98 -0.53 13.53 5.40
C TYR A 98 -1.64 14.18 4.58
N ILE A 99 -1.61 13.99 3.24
CA ILE A 99 -2.66 14.41 2.31
C ILE A 99 -3.21 13.18 1.59
N PRO A 100 -4.51 12.85 1.78
CA PRO A 100 -5.14 11.73 1.09
C PRO A 100 -5.54 12.08 -0.35
N TYR A 101 -5.27 11.17 -1.27
CA TYR A 101 -5.63 11.21 -2.69
C TYR A 101 -6.66 10.12 -3.02
N LYS A 102 -7.28 10.22 -4.20
CA LYS A 102 -8.23 9.21 -4.70
C LYS A 102 -7.56 7.99 -5.33
N GLY A 103 -6.25 8.06 -5.61
CA GLY A 103 -5.49 6.97 -6.21
C GLY A 103 -4.01 7.31 -6.32
N GLY A 104 -3.16 6.29 -6.30
CA GLY A 104 -1.71 6.43 -6.21
C GLY A 104 -1.06 7.07 -7.42
N GLY A 105 -1.62 6.91 -8.62
CA GLY A 105 -1.12 7.62 -9.80
C GLY A 105 -1.22 9.15 -9.68
N ALA A 106 -2.25 9.67 -8.98
CA ALA A 106 -2.35 11.11 -8.68
C ALA A 106 -1.30 11.54 -7.64
N VAL A 107 -1.03 10.70 -6.65
CA VAL A 107 0.03 10.93 -5.66
C VAL A 107 1.40 10.99 -6.34
N ALA A 108 1.74 9.98 -7.17
CA ALA A 108 3.01 9.93 -7.88
C ALA A 108 3.21 11.15 -8.79
N LYS A 109 2.15 11.57 -9.50
CA LYS A 109 2.16 12.78 -10.33
C LYS A 109 2.49 14.04 -9.51
N ASP A 110 1.92 14.18 -8.31
CA ASP A 110 2.15 15.36 -7.46
C ASP A 110 3.53 15.35 -6.80
N VAL A 111 4.13 14.17 -6.52
CA VAL A 111 5.55 14.07 -6.14
C VAL A 111 6.44 14.48 -7.31
N ALA A 112 6.21 13.92 -8.50
CA ALA A 112 6.97 14.27 -9.70
C ALA A 112 6.80 15.74 -10.10
N GLY A 113 5.61 16.31 -9.85
CA GLY A 113 5.31 17.74 -10.04
C GLY A 113 5.75 18.65 -8.89
N LYS A 114 6.41 18.11 -7.85
CA LYS A 114 6.89 18.87 -6.66
C LYS A 114 5.78 19.59 -5.88
N GLN A 115 4.54 19.08 -5.97
CA GLN A 115 3.41 19.65 -5.23
C GLN A 115 3.37 19.12 -3.78
N ILE A 116 3.94 17.94 -3.56
CA ILE A 116 4.17 17.32 -2.26
C ILE A 116 5.62 16.82 -2.17
N ASN A 117 6.10 16.57 -0.94
CA ASN A 117 7.52 16.29 -0.71
C ASN A 117 7.87 14.82 -0.92
N SER A 118 7.01 13.90 -0.51
CA SER A 118 7.22 12.46 -0.60
C SER A 118 5.91 11.69 -0.61
N SER A 119 5.98 10.43 -0.97
CA SER A 119 4.84 9.51 -0.92
C SER A 119 5.25 8.11 -0.51
N VAL A 120 4.27 7.35 -0.05
CA VAL A 120 4.32 5.91 0.00
C VAL A 120 3.43 5.41 -1.13
N ASN A 121 4.02 4.76 -2.13
CA ASN A 121 3.30 4.27 -3.33
C ASN A 121 3.74 2.86 -3.68
N ASN A 122 2.82 2.12 -4.31
CA ASN A 122 3.16 0.87 -4.96
C ASN A 122 4.07 1.12 -6.17
N PRO A 123 5.02 0.22 -6.51
CA PRO A 123 5.91 0.38 -7.65
C PRO A 123 5.20 0.69 -8.95
N SER A 124 4.11 -0.01 -9.27
CA SER A 124 3.35 0.13 -10.51
C SER A 124 2.83 1.56 -10.76
N GLU A 125 2.60 2.33 -9.70
CA GLU A 125 2.06 3.69 -9.79
C GLU A 125 3.14 4.75 -10.02
N ALA A 126 4.39 4.47 -9.63
CA ALA A 126 5.51 5.41 -9.67
C ALA A 126 6.59 5.03 -10.72
N ILE A 127 6.54 3.82 -11.29
CA ILE A 127 7.59 3.27 -12.16
C ILE A 127 7.89 4.16 -13.38
N GLY A 128 6.86 4.77 -13.98
CA GLY A 128 7.05 5.67 -15.12
C GLY A 128 7.87 6.90 -14.76
N PHE A 129 7.64 7.49 -13.59
CA PHE A 129 8.38 8.65 -13.08
C PHE A 129 9.79 8.27 -12.60
N TRP A 130 9.99 7.07 -12.11
CA TRP A 130 11.31 6.55 -11.80
C TRP A 130 12.14 6.32 -13.09
N GLN A 131 11.53 5.72 -14.10
CA GLN A 131 12.20 5.48 -15.38
C GLN A 131 12.55 6.77 -16.13
N SER A 132 11.74 7.83 -15.99
CA SER A 132 12.05 9.16 -16.52
C SER A 132 13.12 9.91 -15.70
N GLY A 133 13.43 9.43 -14.50
CA GLY A 133 14.40 10.08 -13.59
C GLY A 133 13.79 11.17 -12.72
N ASP A 134 12.47 11.32 -12.68
CA ASP A 134 11.79 12.34 -11.88
C ASP A 134 11.63 11.93 -10.42
N MET A 135 11.53 10.62 -10.14
CA MET A 135 11.33 10.09 -8.79
C MET A 135 12.41 9.08 -8.40
N VAL A 136 12.75 9.06 -7.11
CA VAL A 136 13.74 8.15 -6.51
C VAL A 136 13.11 7.38 -5.37
N PRO A 137 13.18 6.03 -5.37
CA PRO A 137 12.79 5.21 -4.23
C PRO A 137 13.92 5.16 -3.20
N LEU A 138 13.58 5.34 -1.92
CA LEU A 138 14.57 5.43 -0.84
C LEU A 138 14.63 4.19 0.05
N VAL A 139 13.49 3.56 0.30
CA VAL A 139 13.35 2.36 1.14
C VAL A 139 12.11 1.58 0.75
N ALA A 140 12.19 0.24 0.82
CA ALA A 140 11.08 -0.66 0.61
C ALA A 140 10.55 -1.16 1.97
N PHE A 141 9.22 -1.26 2.10
CA PHE A 141 8.56 -1.80 3.30
C PHE A 141 8.33 -3.31 3.19
N THR A 142 9.33 -4.02 2.70
CA THR A 142 9.31 -5.46 2.43
C THR A 142 10.29 -6.22 3.33
N ASN A 143 10.15 -7.54 3.39
CA ASN A 143 11.09 -8.38 4.15
C ASN A 143 12.45 -8.49 3.46
N GLU A 144 12.45 -8.48 2.12
CA GLU A 144 13.64 -8.58 1.27
C GLU A 144 13.58 -7.49 0.21
N ARG A 145 14.72 -7.15 -0.40
CA ARG A 145 14.79 -6.19 -1.50
C ARG A 145 13.98 -6.66 -2.69
N LEU A 146 13.33 -5.72 -3.36
CA LEU A 146 12.56 -6.02 -4.56
C LEU A 146 13.49 -6.29 -5.75
N PRO A 147 13.26 -7.33 -6.55
CA PRO A 147 14.07 -7.63 -7.73
C PRO A 147 14.15 -6.47 -8.72
N MET A 148 13.07 -5.69 -8.83
CA MET A 148 13.01 -4.49 -9.70
C MET A 148 13.85 -3.33 -9.17
N PHE A 149 14.13 -3.30 -7.86
CA PHE A 149 14.86 -2.22 -7.16
C PHE A 149 15.96 -2.81 -6.27
N PRO A 150 16.95 -3.54 -6.83
CA PRO A 150 17.95 -4.28 -6.05
C PRO A 150 18.85 -3.36 -5.20
N GLU A 151 18.99 -2.10 -5.60
CA GLU A 151 19.80 -1.10 -4.87
C GLU A 151 19.01 -0.43 -3.73
N VAL A 152 17.67 -0.56 -3.71
CA VAL A 152 16.83 0.05 -2.67
C VAL A 152 16.81 -0.86 -1.45
N PRO A 153 17.30 -0.39 -0.29
CA PRO A 153 17.28 -1.20 0.92
C PRO A 153 15.86 -1.37 1.45
N THR A 154 15.65 -2.43 2.22
CA THR A 154 14.43 -2.56 3.01
C THR A 154 14.51 -1.71 4.28
N LEU A 155 13.35 -1.38 4.87
CA LEU A 155 13.32 -0.71 6.16
C LEU A 155 13.98 -1.57 7.25
N ARG A 156 13.90 -2.89 7.15
CA ARG A 156 14.56 -3.84 8.07
C ARG A 156 16.09 -3.73 8.03
N GLU A 157 16.68 -3.56 6.84
CA GLU A 157 18.12 -3.32 6.67
C GLU A 157 18.54 -1.97 7.29
N LYS A 158 17.58 -1.04 7.46
CA LYS A 158 17.76 0.26 8.12
C LYS A 158 17.43 0.22 9.62
N GLY A 159 17.25 -0.95 10.19
CA GLY A 159 16.98 -1.15 11.62
C GLY A 159 15.51 -0.98 12.03
N GLY A 160 14.60 -0.84 11.09
CA GLY A 160 13.16 -0.77 11.36
C GLY A 160 12.51 -2.16 11.35
N GLU A 161 11.91 -2.57 12.44
CA GLU A 161 11.19 -3.86 12.54
C GLU A 161 9.76 -3.75 11.99
N PHE A 162 9.62 -3.34 10.73
CA PHE A 162 8.33 -3.17 10.09
C PHE A 162 8.40 -3.56 8.62
N SER A 163 7.44 -4.36 8.19
CA SER A 163 7.13 -4.63 6.78
C SER A 163 5.62 -4.56 6.59
N TYR A 164 5.19 -4.09 5.43
CA TYR A 164 3.78 -3.92 5.14
C TYR A 164 3.49 -4.25 3.68
N PHE A 165 2.56 -5.16 3.48
CA PHE A 165 2.12 -5.61 2.16
C PHE A 165 0.64 -5.29 1.99
N MET A 166 0.26 -4.86 0.80
CA MET A 166 -1.14 -4.75 0.41
C MET A 166 -1.58 -6.09 -0.19
N GLN A 167 -2.40 -6.83 0.54
CA GLN A 167 -3.00 -8.02 -0.05
C GLN A 167 -4.16 -7.63 -0.96
N ARG A 168 -4.23 -8.29 -2.11
CA ARG A 168 -5.33 -8.20 -3.04
C ARG A 168 -6.10 -9.51 -2.97
N SER A 169 -7.28 -9.45 -2.38
CA SER A 169 -8.06 -10.63 -2.00
C SER A 169 -9.49 -10.53 -2.51
N VAL A 170 -10.16 -11.66 -2.54
CA VAL A 170 -11.60 -11.75 -2.80
C VAL A 170 -12.27 -12.36 -1.57
N VAL A 171 -13.38 -11.79 -1.17
CA VAL A 171 -14.24 -12.32 -0.10
C VAL A 171 -15.67 -12.45 -0.62
N GLY A 172 -16.41 -13.40 -0.08
CA GLY A 172 -17.84 -13.56 -0.30
C GLY A 172 -18.67 -12.75 0.70
N ALA A 173 -19.90 -12.46 0.36
CA ALA A 173 -20.82 -11.73 1.23
C ALA A 173 -21.12 -12.51 2.53
N PRO A 174 -21.52 -11.82 3.62
CA PRO A 174 -22.07 -12.47 4.80
C PRO A 174 -23.26 -13.37 4.44
N GLY A 175 -23.24 -14.62 4.95
CA GLY A 175 -24.27 -15.61 4.67
C GLY A 175 -24.06 -16.43 3.39
N MET A 176 -22.92 -16.28 2.69
CA MET A 176 -22.55 -17.15 1.57
C MET A 176 -22.49 -18.63 2.04
N SER A 177 -23.07 -19.52 1.25
CA SER A 177 -23.03 -20.96 1.52
C SER A 177 -21.61 -21.54 1.37
N GLU A 178 -21.34 -22.65 2.06
CA GLU A 178 -20.07 -23.37 1.90
C GLU A 178 -19.87 -23.90 0.48
N GLU A 179 -20.93 -24.25 -0.22
CA GLU A 179 -20.89 -24.69 -1.62
C GLU A 179 -20.44 -23.56 -2.54
N ALA A 180 -21.04 -22.37 -2.41
CA ALA A 180 -20.66 -21.20 -3.19
C ALA A 180 -19.22 -20.77 -2.86
N ARG A 181 -18.84 -20.78 -1.58
CA ARG A 181 -17.48 -20.48 -1.16
C ARG A 181 -16.46 -21.45 -1.78
N ALA A 182 -16.73 -22.74 -1.77
CA ALA A 182 -15.87 -23.76 -2.36
C ALA A 182 -15.73 -23.54 -3.88
N TYR A 183 -16.83 -23.26 -4.57
CA TYR A 183 -16.85 -22.97 -6.00
C TYR A 183 -15.94 -21.76 -6.34
N TYR A 184 -16.08 -20.63 -5.64
CA TYR A 184 -15.25 -19.45 -5.90
C TYR A 184 -13.79 -19.68 -5.53
N THR A 185 -13.50 -20.40 -4.45
CA THR A 185 -12.13 -20.76 -4.09
C THR A 185 -11.45 -21.57 -5.19
N GLU A 186 -12.15 -22.57 -5.75
CA GLU A 186 -11.65 -23.37 -6.87
C GLU A 186 -11.46 -22.50 -8.13
N LEU A 187 -12.43 -21.66 -8.44
CA LEU A 187 -12.38 -20.75 -9.59
C LEU A 187 -11.16 -19.83 -9.52
N PHE A 188 -10.97 -19.12 -8.39
CA PHE A 188 -9.84 -18.21 -8.21
C PHE A 188 -8.51 -18.95 -8.12
N THR A 189 -8.46 -20.18 -7.61
CA THR A 189 -7.26 -21.03 -7.66
C THR A 189 -6.89 -21.36 -9.12
N LYS A 190 -7.86 -21.68 -9.97
CA LYS A 190 -7.60 -21.89 -11.41
C LYS A 190 -7.10 -20.63 -12.09
N VAL A 191 -7.70 -19.47 -11.79
CA VAL A 191 -7.23 -18.17 -12.31
C VAL A 191 -5.80 -17.89 -11.86
N TYR A 192 -5.51 -18.04 -10.57
CA TYR A 192 -4.18 -17.81 -10.00
C TYR A 192 -3.10 -18.68 -10.69
N ASN A 193 -3.41 -19.94 -11.01
CA ASN A 193 -2.48 -20.86 -11.64
C ASN A 193 -2.46 -20.74 -13.19
N SER A 194 -3.24 -19.85 -13.79
CA SER A 194 -3.22 -19.66 -15.25
C SER A 194 -1.94 -18.93 -15.69
N GLU A 195 -1.49 -19.23 -16.92
CA GLU A 195 -0.34 -18.56 -17.53
C GLU A 195 -0.56 -17.04 -17.64
N ASP A 196 -1.76 -16.62 -17.99
CA ASP A 196 -2.12 -15.20 -18.11
C ASP A 196 -1.99 -14.46 -16.78
N TRP A 197 -2.43 -15.07 -15.67
CA TRP A 197 -2.28 -14.46 -14.34
C TRP A 197 -0.83 -14.41 -13.87
N GLN A 198 -0.07 -15.47 -14.13
CA GLN A 198 1.35 -15.52 -13.72
C GLN A 198 2.24 -14.59 -14.57
N ALA A 199 1.80 -14.24 -15.77
CA ALA A 199 2.50 -13.28 -16.64
C ALA A 199 2.17 -11.81 -16.30
N TYR A 200 1.04 -11.56 -15.62
CA TYR A 200 0.60 -10.23 -15.21
C TYR A 200 1.35 -9.73 -13.98
#